data_8405661d018be8d92a253679a9fa5917
#
_entry.id   8405661d018be8d92a253679a9fa5917
#
_cell.length_a   1.000
_cell.length_b   1.000
_cell.length_c   1.000
_cell.angle_alpha   90.00
_cell.angle_beta   90.00
_cell.angle_gamma   90.00
#
_symmetry.space_group_name_H-M   'P 1'
#
loop_
_entity.id
_entity.type
_entity.pdbx_description
1 polymer ?
#
loop_
_entity_poly.entity_id
_entity_poly.type
_entity_poly.pdbx_seq_one_letter_code
_entity_poly.pdbx_strand_id
1 'polypeptide(L)'
;SLFIGFCLGFLSILFTWNTEQDYLLSYTLSPILLFFTIPLLDFLVIMWHRISNGISPTQGGTDHISHRLLAKGFSEKKVLFLFFTYSALNFLLIIGYVFLNSTFSSIVLFAYFLQVIFLFNYFRKLDVLS
;
A
#
# COMPACT_ATOMS: atom_id res chain seq x y z
N SER A 1 16.67 6.36 -5.21
CA SER A 1 15.24 5.92 -5.09
C SER A 1 14.73 5.23 -6.36
N LEU A 2 14.97 5.77 -7.57
CA LEU A 2 14.53 5.17 -8.86
C LEU A 2 15.12 3.77 -9.08
N PHE A 3 16.38 3.54 -8.74
CA PHE A 3 17.02 2.22 -8.87
C PHE A 3 16.36 1.18 -7.97
N ILE A 4 16.07 1.53 -6.72
CA ILE A 4 15.38 0.63 -5.78
C ILE A 4 13.96 0.32 -6.28
N GLY A 5 13.24 1.34 -6.76
CA GLY A 5 11.91 1.15 -7.36
C GLY A 5 11.94 0.24 -8.59
N PHE A 6 12.93 0.40 -9.47
CA PHE A 6 13.15 -0.47 -10.61
C PHE A 6 13.43 -1.92 -10.17
N CYS A 7 14.35 -2.13 -9.24
CA CYS A 7 14.66 -3.46 -8.72
C CYS A 7 13.45 -4.14 -8.08
N LEU A 8 12.66 -3.42 -7.29
CA LEU A 8 11.45 -3.96 -6.68
C LEU A 8 10.39 -4.32 -7.72
N GLY A 9 10.18 -3.46 -8.72
CA GLY A 9 9.27 -3.74 -9.83
C GLY A 9 9.71 -4.94 -10.66
N PHE A 10 10.99 -5.02 -11.00
CA PHE A 10 11.57 -6.15 -11.73
C PHE A 10 11.46 -7.47 -10.96
N LEU A 11 11.79 -7.47 -9.68
CA LEU A 11 11.62 -8.66 -8.82
C LEU A 11 10.14 -9.07 -8.72
N SER A 12 9.23 -8.12 -8.60
CA SER A 12 7.79 -8.40 -8.56
C SER A 12 7.32 -9.11 -9.83
N ILE A 13 7.80 -8.68 -11.00
CA ILE A 13 7.50 -9.32 -12.29
C ILE A 13 8.12 -10.72 -12.37
N LEU A 14 9.38 -10.89 -11.97
CA LEU A 14 10.03 -12.20 -11.97
C LEU A 14 9.31 -13.23 -11.11
N PHE A 15 8.86 -12.82 -9.91
CA PHE A 15 8.12 -13.71 -9.02
C PHE A 15 6.75 -14.11 -9.57
N THR A 16 6.10 -13.23 -10.34
CA THR A 16 4.78 -13.51 -10.91
C THR A 16 4.82 -14.24 -12.24
N TRP A 17 5.91 -14.09 -13.02
CA TRP A 17 6.03 -14.68 -14.35
C TRP A 17 6.30 -16.19 -14.36
N ASN A 18 6.84 -16.73 -13.28
CA ASN A 18 7.28 -18.15 -13.22
C ASN A 18 6.19 -19.10 -12.68
N THR A 19 4.94 -18.68 -12.61
CA THR A 19 3.82 -19.55 -12.24
C THR A 19 3.21 -20.16 -13.51
N GLU A 20 3.50 -21.44 -13.78
CA GLU A 20 3.00 -22.22 -14.93
C GLU A 20 1.47 -22.46 -14.93
N GLN A 21 0.70 -21.69 -14.21
CA GLN A 21 -0.73 -21.92 -14.08
C GLN A 21 -1.50 -20.76 -14.68
N ASP A 22 -2.48 -21.08 -15.55
CA ASP A 22 -3.49 -20.18 -16.12
C ASP A 22 -4.38 -19.52 -15.06
N TYR A 23 -3.77 -18.96 -14.00
CA TYR A 23 -4.52 -18.29 -12.96
C TYR A 23 -4.90 -16.88 -13.35
N LEU A 24 -6.16 -16.57 -13.08
CA LEU A 24 -6.75 -15.26 -13.18
C LEU A 24 -5.76 -14.16 -12.77
N LEU A 25 -5.81 -13.03 -13.46
CA LEU A 25 -5.04 -11.80 -13.18
C LEU A 25 -4.96 -11.44 -11.67
N SER A 26 -5.97 -11.87 -10.89
CA SER A 26 -6.02 -11.73 -9.45
C SER A 26 -4.87 -12.44 -8.71
N TYR A 27 -4.42 -13.61 -9.16
CA TYR A 27 -3.33 -14.34 -8.49
C TYR A 27 -1.95 -13.74 -8.77
N THR A 28 -1.78 -13.08 -9.91
CA THR A 28 -0.51 -12.42 -10.26
C THR A 28 -0.38 -11.04 -9.69
N LEU A 29 -1.45 -10.24 -9.64
CA LEU A 29 -1.41 -8.86 -9.16
C LEU A 29 -1.58 -8.72 -7.63
N SER A 30 -2.29 -9.65 -6.98
CA SER A 30 -2.60 -9.52 -5.55
C SER A 30 -1.38 -9.48 -4.65
N PRO A 31 -0.33 -10.33 -4.80
CA PRO A 31 0.86 -10.25 -3.97
C PRO A 31 1.59 -8.91 -4.13
N ILE A 32 1.61 -8.36 -5.36
CA ILE A 32 2.21 -7.06 -5.65
C ILE A 32 1.45 -5.94 -4.93
N LEU A 33 0.12 -5.93 -5.03
CA LEU A 33 -0.73 -4.93 -4.36
C LEU A 33 -0.60 -5.00 -2.84
N LEU A 34 -0.60 -6.20 -2.27
CA LEU A 34 -0.40 -6.42 -0.84
C LEU A 34 0.98 -5.92 -0.38
N PHE A 35 2.04 -6.18 -1.14
CA PHE A 35 3.39 -5.76 -0.81
C PHE A 35 3.55 -4.23 -0.88
N PHE A 36 2.99 -3.60 -1.91
CA PHE A 36 3.10 -2.16 -2.14
C PHE A 36 1.96 -1.35 -1.50
N THR A 37 1.19 -1.90 -0.57
CA THR A 37 0.01 -1.24 0.02
C THR A 37 0.33 0.14 0.61
N ILE A 38 1.42 0.29 1.38
CA ILE A 38 1.76 1.59 1.99
C ILE A 38 2.11 2.64 0.93
N PRO A 39 3.04 2.39 -0.01
CA PRO A 39 3.31 3.32 -1.09
C PRO A 39 2.08 3.68 -1.93
N LEU A 40 1.22 2.70 -2.21
CA LEU A 40 -0.02 2.93 -2.98
C LEU A 40 -1.02 3.78 -2.20
N LEU A 41 -1.22 3.50 -0.92
CA LEU A 41 -2.09 4.31 -0.05
C LEU A 41 -1.58 5.75 0.06
N ASP A 42 -0.28 5.93 0.27
CA ASP A 42 0.34 7.26 0.35
C ASP A 42 0.11 8.04 -0.94
N PHE A 43 0.36 7.42 -2.08
CA PHE A 43 0.08 8.00 -3.40
C PHE A 43 -1.40 8.39 -3.56
N LEU A 44 -2.33 7.49 -3.26
CA LEU A 44 -3.77 7.74 -3.39
C LEU A 44 -4.25 8.87 -2.47
N VAL A 45 -3.77 8.92 -1.23
CA VAL A 45 -4.13 9.98 -0.26
C VAL A 45 -3.61 11.33 -0.73
N ILE A 46 -2.37 11.41 -1.22
CA ILE A 46 -1.79 12.65 -1.77
C ILE A 46 -2.57 13.10 -3.00
N MET A 47 -2.80 12.21 -3.95
CA MET A 47 -3.54 12.50 -5.17
C MET A 47 -4.94 13.04 -4.86
N TRP A 48 -5.66 12.35 -3.97
CA TRP A 48 -6.98 12.80 -3.52
C TRP A 48 -6.93 14.19 -2.91
N HIS A 49 -6.00 14.42 -1.98
CA HIS A 49 -5.85 15.70 -1.30
C HIS A 49 -5.58 16.84 -2.28
N ARG A 50 -4.67 16.63 -3.22
CA ARG A 50 -4.29 17.65 -4.20
C ARG A 50 -5.40 17.96 -5.18
N ILE A 51 -6.03 16.95 -5.77
CA ILE A 51 -7.14 17.13 -6.71
C ILE A 51 -8.32 17.83 -6.01
N SER A 52 -8.67 17.41 -4.79
CA SER A 52 -9.78 18.02 -4.05
C SER A 52 -9.54 19.47 -3.64
N ASN A 53 -8.27 19.90 -3.55
CA ASN A 53 -7.91 21.29 -3.22
C ASN A 53 -7.43 22.10 -4.45
N GLY A 54 -7.55 21.57 -5.67
CA GLY A 54 -7.12 22.27 -6.88
C GLY A 54 -5.60 22.43 -7.01
N ILE A 55 -4.82 21.64 -6.28
CA ILE A 55 -3.34 21.65 -6.31
C ILE A 55 -2.86 20.69 -7.41
N SER A 56 -1.82 21.08 -8.14
CA SER A 56 -1.22 20.23 -9.16
C SER A 56 -0.68 18.93 -8.54
N PRO A 57 -1.04 17.75 -9.07
CA PRO A 57 -0.51 16.47 -8.61
C PRO A 57 1.00 16.34 -8.73
N THR A 58 1.63 17.06 -9.66
CA THR A 58 3.07 17.01 -9.93
C THR A 58 3.90 17.93 -9.03
N GLN A 59 3.25 18.78 -8.24
CA GLN A 59 3.93 19.68 -7.32
C GLN A 59 4.53 18.88 -6.15
N GLY A 60 5.78 19.15 -5.77
CA GLY A 60 6.38 18.59 -4.56
C GLY A 60 5.69 19.14 -3.30
N GLY A 61 5.66 18.34 -2.22
CA GLY A 61 5.05 18.78 -0.97
C GLY A 61 5.33 17.82 0.20
N THR A 62 4.85 18.19 1.39
CA THR A 62 4.97 17.45 2.65
C THR A 62 3.64 16.80 3.07
N ASP A 63 2.81 16.47 2.11
CA ASP A 63 1.45 15.94 2.29
C ASP A 63 1.37 14.41 2.38
N HIS A 64 2.53 13.74 2.51
CA HIS A 64 2.66 12.30 2.72
C HIS A 64 2.02 11.83 4.04
N ILE A 65 1.55 10.57 4.08
CA ILE A 65 0.93 9.97 5.28
C ILE A 65 1.85 10.09 6.50
N SER A 66 3.17 9.90 6.33
CA SER A 66 4.14 10.07 7.41
C SER A 66 4.09 11.47 8.03
N HIS A 67 4.08 12.51 7.22
CA HIS A 67 4.00 13.89 7.69
C HIS A 67 2.66 14.20 8.37
N ARG A 68 1.55 13.66 7.86
CA ARG A 68 0.23 13.79 8.49
C ARG A 68 0.17 13.14 9.87
N LEU A 69 0.82 11.99 10.05
CA LEU A 69 0.91 11.33 11.35
C LEU A 69 1.80 12.12 12.33
N LEU A 70 2.90 12.71 11.86
CA LEU A 70 3.73 13.61 12.66
C LEU A 70 2.94 14.85 13.09
N ALA A 71 2.17 15.46 12.19
CA ALA A 71 1.28 16.57 12.50
C ALA A 71 0.28 16.24 13.62
N LYS A 72 -0.20 15.00 13.65
CA LYS A 72 -1.10 14.49 14.71
C LYS A 72 -0.39 14.25 16.05
N GLY A 73 0.91 14.47 16.15
CA GLY A 73 1.69 14.31 17.38
C GLY A 73 2.33 12.92 17.56
N PHE A 74 2.35 12.08 16.53
CA PHE A 74 3.12 10.83 16.57
C PHE A 74 4.60 11.15 16.46
N SER A 75 5.44 10.45 17.24
CA SER A 75 6.89 10.52 17.05
C SER A 75 7.32 9.73 15.81
N GLU A 76 8.45 10.13 15.20
CA GLU A 76 9.02 9.44 14.03
C GLU A 76 9.15 7.93 14.24
N LYS A 77 9.63 7.53 15.43
CA LYS A 77 9.76 6.10 15.80
C LYS A 77 8.43 5.38 15.81
N LYS A 78 7.35 6.02 16.26
CA LYS A 78 6.00 5.44 16.25
C LYS A 78 5.47 5.31 14.83
N VAL A 79 5.68 6.31 13.97
CA VAL A 79 5.30 6.27 12.55
C VAL A 79 6.02 5.13 11.84
N LEU A 80 7.34 5.02 12.03
CA LEU A 80 8.13 3.94 11.47
C LEU A 80 7.65 2.57 11.94
N PHE A 81 7.41 2.42 13.24
CA PHE A 81 6.91 1.16 13.82
C PHE A 81 5.54 0.78 13.26
N LEU A 82 4.62 1.73 13.09
CA LEU A 82 3.32 1.50 12.48
C LEU A 82 3.45 0.98 11.05
N PHE A 83 4.29 1.62 10.22
CA PHE A 83 4.50 1.19 8.85
C PHE A 83 5.13 -0.20 8.77
N PHE A 84 6.11 -0.47 9.65
CA PHE A 84 6.77 -1.77 9.70
C PHE A 84 5.81 -2.90 10.12
N THR A 85 5.03 -2.67 11.17
CA THR A 85 4.01 -3.62 11.65
C THR A 85 2.97 -3.89 10.59
N TYR A 86 2.48 -2.83 9.93
CA TYR A 86 1.51 -2.97 8.86
C TYR A 86 2.06 -3.73 7.65
N SER A 87 3.31 -3.46 7.25
CA SER A 87 3.98 -4.21 6.18
C SER A 87 4.17 -5.68 6.54
N ALA A 88 4.54 -5.97 7.79
CA ALA A 88 4.69 -7.34 8.28
C ALA A 88 3.35 -8.11 8.26
N LEU A 89 2.25 -7.47 8.66
CA LEU A 89 0.91 -8.04 8.57
C LEU A 89 0.51 -8.33 7.12
N ASN A 90 0.74 -7.41 6.20
CA ASN A 90 0.47 -7.65 4.78
C ASN A 90 1.33 -8.78 4.22
N PHE A 91 2.59 -8.89 4.64
CA PHE A 91 3.45 -10.01 4.25
C PHE A 91 2.90 -11.37 4.72
N LEU A 92 2.39 -11.45 5.94
CA LEU A 92 1.70 -12.65 6.43
C LEU A 92 0.42 -12.97 5.62
N LEU A 93 -0.33 -11.95 5.22
CA LEU A 93 -1.48 -12.12 4.33
C LEU A 93 -1.07 -12.64 2.95
N ILE A 94 0.07 -12.20 2.40
CA ILE A 94 0.61 -12.74 1.13
C ILE A 94 0.93 -14.23 1.28
N ILE A 95 1.59 -14.62 2.36
CA ILE A 95 1.88 -16.03 2.64
C ILE A 95 0.58 -16.84 2.70
N GLY A 96 -0.40 -16.37 3.47
CA GLY A 96 -1.71 -17.02 3.55
C GLY A 96 -2.40 -17.09 2.19
N TYR A 97 -2.35 -16.02 1.40
CA TYR A 97 -2.93 -15.97 0.06
C TYR A 97 -2.31 -17.00 -0.91
N VAL A 98 -1.00 -17.18 -0.86
CA VAL A 98 -0.26 -18.06 -1.78
C VAL A 98 -0.41 -19.54 -1.39
N PHE A 99 -0.42 -19.85 -0.07
CA PHE A 99 -0.37 -21.23 0.40
C PHE A 99 -1.72 -21.82 0.79
N LEU A 100 -2.77 -21.01 0.91
CA LEU A 100 -4.12 -21.49 1.24
C LEU A 100 -4.95 -21.77 -0.03
N ASN A 101 -6.07 -22.43 0.15
CA ASN A 101 -6.98 -22.77 -0.95
C ASN A 101 -7.68 -21.52 -1.52
N SER A 102 -8.28 -21.65 -2.71
CA SER A 102 -8.91 -20.54 -3.45
C SER A 102 -10.00 -19.79 -2.67
N THR A 103 -10.75 -20.49 -1.81
CA THR A 103 -11.80 -19.87 -0.99
C THR A 103 -11.18 -18.91 0.04
N PHE A 104 -10.12 -19.35 0.73
CA PHE A 104 -9.40 -18.51 1.68
C PHE A 104 -8.71 -17.32 0.99
N SER A 105 -8.14 -17.53 -0.19
CA SER A 105 -7.54 -16.45 -0.97
C SER A 105 -8.54 -15.36 -1.32
N SER A 106 -9.77 -15.72 -1.67
CA SER A 106 -10.83 -14.76 -1.94
C SER A 106 -11.24 -13.96 -0.70
N ILE A 107 -11.32 -14.62 0.47
CA ILE A 107 -11.59 -13.95 1.76
C ILE A 107 -10.48 -12.97 2.11
N VAL A 108 -9.21 -13.37 1.94
CA VAL A 108 -8.04 -12.50 2.19
C VAL A 108 -8.09 -11.26 1.31
N LEU A 109 -8.38 -11.41 0.02
CA LEU A 109 -8.52 -10.28 -0.89
C LEU A 109 -9.64 -9.34 -0.49
N PHE A 110 -10.80 -9.88 -0.15
CA PHE A 110 -11.93 -9.06 0.31
C PHE A 110 -11.59 -8.27 1.57
N ALA A 111 -10.99 -8.93 2.57
CA ALA A 111 -10.53 -8.29 3.80
C ALA A 111 -9.48 -7.20 3.52
N TYR A 112 -8.54 -7.46 2.58
CA TYR A 112 -7.56 -6.49 2.15
C TYR A 112 -8.21 -5.24 1.54
N PHE A 113 -9.16 -5.38 0.63
CA PHE A 113 -9.85 -4.23 0.05
C PHE A 113 -10.60 -3.41 1.08
N LEU A 114 -11.29 -4.05 2.03
CA LEU A 114 -11.95 -3.36 3.14
C LEU A 114 -10.94 -2.57 3.98
N GLN A 115 -9.80 -3.17 4.29
CA GLN A 115 -8.71 -2.55 5.05
C GLN A 115 -8.13 -1.32 4.31
N VAL A 116 -7.88 -1.43 2.99
CA VAL A 116 -7.39 -0.31 2.17
C VAL A 116 -8.40 0.83 2.14
N ILE A 117 -9.68 0.55 1.94
CA ILE A 117 -10.75 1.56 1.97
C ILE A 117 -10.83 2.24 3.33
N PHE A 118 -10.75 1.48 4.42
CA PHE A 118 -10.76 2.01 5.78
C PHE A 118 -9.57 2.95 6.01
N LEU A 119 -8.36 2.52 5.69
CA LEU A 119 -7.13 3.30 5.88
C LEU A 119 -7.11 4.55 4.99
N PHE A 120 -7.55 4.43 3.73
CA PHE A 120 -7.69 5.59 2.85
C PHE A 120 -8.62 6.64 3.45
N ASN A 121 -9.80 6.21 3.92
CA ASN A 121 -10.77 7.11 4.56
C ASN A 121 -10.24 7.72 5.87
N TYR A 122 -9.43 6.98 6.62
CA TYR A 122 -8.78 7.48 7.83
C TYR A 122 -7.71 8.52 7.50
N PHE A 123 -6.77 8.20 6.62
CA PHE A 123 -5.64 9.08 6.32
C PHE A 123 -6.04 10.35 5.55
N ARG A 124 -7.03 10.29 4.66
CA ARG A 124 -7.50 11.48 3.94
C ARG A 124 -8.12 12.55 4.86
N LYS A 125 -8.57 12.14 6.06
CA LYS A 125 -9.15 13.06 7.06
C LYS A 125 -8.11 13.69 7.99
N LEU A 126 -6.85 13.23 7.92
CA LEU A 126 -5.78 13.82 8.71
C LEU A 126 -5.33 15.13 8.07
N ASP A 127 -5.14 16.15 8.91
CA ASP A 127 -4.63 17.44 8.48
C ASP A 127 -3.21 17.33 7.96
N VAL A 128 -2.86 18.19 7.02
CA VAL A 128 -1.50 18.36 6.50
C VAL A 128 -0.82 19.42 7.35
N LEU A 129 0.46 19.22 7.67
CA LEU A 129 1.29 20.27 8.26
C LEU A 129 1.29 21.47 7.31
N SER A 130 0.71 22.57 7.73
CA SER A 130 0.73 23.86 7.03
C SER A 130 2.13 24.49 7.11
#